data_5470cc9ba4887e8984fd3ed4b586d0fd
#
_entry.id   5470cc9ba4887e8984fd3ed4b586d0fd
#
_cell.length_a   1.000
_cell.length_b   1.000
_cell.length_c   1.000
_cell.angle_alpha   90.00
_cell.angle_beta   90.00
_cell.angle_gamma   90.00
#
_symmetry.space_group_name_H-M   'P 1'
#
loop_
_entity.id
_entity.type
_entity.pdbx_description
1 polymer ?
#
loop_
_entity_poly.entity_id
_entity_poly.type
_entity_poly.pdbx_seq_one_letter_code
_entity_poly.pdbx_strand_id
1 'polypeptide(L)'
;PGDVVGGQYEVKGAIAYGGLGWIYLGFDRLLSRYVVLKGLLNSEDAASAAVALAERQFLAVVKHPNIVGIYNFVNHETEGYIVMEYVGGKTLKEIRKERGTLPVAEAIAYIHRILGAFAYLHQLGLVYCDFKPDNVMLEGDDVKLIDLGGARKIDDPDGDIYGTIGYAAPEAGSGPTIASDLFTIGRTLAVLVSSIPGFSREHEYTLPSAADDPIFSHQESLYRFLLKATATNADDRFQTAEEMAEQLLGVLREVVARETRTPRPATSMLFDGDRLAVTAGGDFSPIKPSYLHLPHLLIDTKDPG
;
A
#
# COMPACT_ATOMS: atom_id res chain seq x y z
N PRO A 1 -1.17 19.72 -26.75
CA PRO A 1 0.00 19.00 -27.26
C PRO A 1 0.96 19.93 -28.01
N GLY A 2 2.27 19.74 -27.84
CA GLY A 2 3.30 20.58 -28.45
C GLY A 2 3.83 21.70 -27.57
N ASP A 3 3.12 22.11 -26.53
CA ASP A 3 3.58 23.09 -25.57
C ASP A 3 4.81 22.57 -24.81
N VAL A 4 5.72 23.48 -24.43
CA VAL A 4 6.98 23.10 -23.76
C VAL A 4 7.00 23.70 -22.35
N VAL A 5 6.66 22.88 -21.37
CA VAL A 5 6.64 23.24 -19.95
C VAL A 5 8.09 23.39 -19.43
N GLY A 6 8.36 24.49 -18.74
CA GLY A 6 9.69 24.78 -18.17
C GLY A 6 10.83 24.80 -19.18
N GLY A 7 10.55 25.01 -20.47
CA GLY A 7 11.55 25.03 -21.56
C GLY A 7 12.16 23.67 -21.91
N GLN A 8 11.75 22.58 -21.23
CA GLN A 8 12.36 21.24 -21.36
C GLN A 8 11.37 20.15 -21.69
N TYR A 9 10.15 20.18 -21.13
CA TYR A 9 9.21 19.08 -21.15
C TYR A 9 8.11 19.32 -22.18
N GLU A 10 8.15 18.62 -23.31
CA GLU A 10 7.14 18.73 -24.37
C GLU A 10 5.88 17.94 -24.02
N VAL A 11 4.72 18.57 -23.98
CA VAL A 11 3.42 17.93 -23.72
C VAL A 11 2.99 17.12 -24.93
N LYS A 12 2.85 15.81 -24.77
CA LYS A 12 2.40 14.87 -25.82
C LYS A 12 0.89 14.66 -25.81
N GLY A 13 0.26 14.73 -24.65
CA GLY A 13 -1.19 14.57 -24.50
C GLY A 13 -1.65 14.56 -23.04
N ALA A 14 -2.96 14.68 -22.82
CA ALA A 14 -3.55 14.47 -21.51
C ALA A 14 -3.75 12.97 -21.26
N ILE A 15 -3.37 12.48 -20.07
CA ILE A 15 -3.56 11.10 -19.62
C ILE A 15 -4.84 10.98 -18.80
N ALA A 16 -5.02 11.89 -17.82
CA ALA A 16 -6.11 11.84 -16.87
C ALA A 16 -6.40 13.22 -16.29
N TYR A 17 -7.52 13.30 -15.59
CA TYR A 17 -7.87 14.42 -14.71
C TYR A 17 -8.10 13.89 -13.31
N GLY A 18 -7.36 14.40 -12.32
CA GLY A 18 -7.41 13.98 -10.93
C GLY A 18 -7.76 15.11 -9.96
N GLY A 19 -7.78 14.81 -8.68
CA GLY A 19 -8.13 15.77 -7.62
C GLY A 19 -7.26 17.04 -7.57
N LEU A 20 -6.03 16.96 -8.05
CA LEU A 20 -5.05 18.06 -8.09
C LEU A 20 -4.88 18.69 -9.48
N GLY A 21 -5.70 18.30 -10.48
CA GLY A 21 -5.68 18.87 -11.82
C GLY A 21 -5.38 17.84 -12.91
N TRP A 22 -5.00 18.37 -14.09
CA TRP A 22 -4.67 17.56 -15.24
C TRP A 22 -3.34 16.85 -15.11
N ILE A 23 -3.30 15.63 -15.62
CA ILE A 23 -2.09 14.80 -15.73
C ILE A 23 -1.78 14.63 -17.22
N TYR A 24 -0.57 14.99 -17.62
CA TYR A 24 -0.14 14.93 -19.01
C TYR A 24 1.00 13.95 -19.20
N LEU A 25 1.02 13.29 -20.35
CA LEU A 25 2.21 12.65 -20.88
C LEU A 25 3.14 13.73 -21.42
N GLY A 26 4.34 13.80 -20.90
CA GLY A 26 5.40 14.69 -21.37
C GLY A 26 6.57 13.92 -21.94
N PHE A 27 7.42 14.62 -22.69
CA PHE A 27 8.70 14.12 -23.18
C PHE A 27 9.81 15.08 -22.76
N ASP A 28 10.73 14.57 -21.96
CA ASP A 28 11.94 15.28 -21.55
C ASP A 28 12.91 15.35 -22.74
N ARG A 29 13.05 16.53 -23.34
CA ARG A 29 13.88 16.75 -24.54
C ARG A 29 15.37 16.62 -24.25
N LEU A 30 15.80 16.88 -23.00
CA LEU A 30 17.21 16.80 -22.62
C LEU A 30 17.63 15.35 -22.36
N LEU A 31 16.80 14.57 -21.67
CA LEU A 31 17.10 13.19 -21.30
C LEU A 31 16.48 12.16 -22.24
N SER A 32 15.74 12.61 -23.28
CA SER A 32 15.11 11.75 -24.30
C SER A 32 14.25 10.64 -23.68
N ARG A 33 13.42 10.97 -22.71
CA ARG A 33 12.54 10.01 -22.02
C ARG A 33 11.13 10.56 -21.82
N TYR A 34 10.16 9.64 -21.70
CA TYR A 34 8.82 10.01 -21.29
C TYR A 34 8.78 10.35 -19.80
N VAL A 35 7.93 11.30 -19.44
CA VAL A 35 7.66 11.75 -18.07
C VAL A 35 6.16 11.99 -17.91
N VAL A 36 5.69 12.05 -16.67
CA VAL A 36 4.37 12.54 -16.32
C VAL A 36 4.50 13.95 -15.79
N LEU A 37 3.66 14.84 -16.29
CA LEU A 37 3.51 16.21 -15.79
C LEU A 37 2.18 16.29 -15.05
N LYS A 38 2.21 16.41 -13.74
CA LYS A 38 1.02 16.57 -12.89
C LYS A 38 0.86 18.03 -12.54
N GLY A 39 -0.21 18.67 -13.06
CA GLY A 39 -0.56 20.04 -12.73
C GLY A 39 -0.94 20.17 -11.26
N LEU A 40 -0.45 21.22 -10.62
CA LEU A 40 -0.93 21.64 -9.31
C LEU A 40 -2.11 22.57 -9.54
N LEU A 41 -3.27 22.27 -8.97
CA LEU A 41 -4.45 23.13 -9.11
C LEU A 41 -4.11 24.56 -8.72
N ASN A 42 -4.55 25.48 -9.58
CA ASN A 42 -4.36 26.91 -9.46
C ASN A 42 -4.82 27.43 -8.10
N SER A 43 -3.89 27.90 -7.31
CA SER A 43 -4.16 29.03 -6.45
C SER A 43 -4.25 30.26 -7.37
N GLU A 44 -5.23 31.10 -7.17
CA GLU A 44 -5.50 32.29 -8.01
C GLU A 44 -4.33 33.30 -8.02
N ASP A 45 -3.23 33.02 -7.30
CA ASP A 45 -2.00 33.79 -7.33
C ASP A 45 -0.75 32.88 -7.31
N ALA A 46 0.32 33.36 -7.94
CA ALA A 46 1.62 32.67 -8.01
C ALA A 46 2.31 32.46 -6.63
N ALA A 47 1.94 33.24 -5.60
CA ALA A 47 2.50 33.12 -4.27
C ALA A 47 1.95 31.87 -3.55
N SER A 48 0.64 31.60 -3.67
CA SER A 48 0.01 30.41 -3.10
C SER A 48 0.46 29.11 -3.83
N ALA A 49 0.74 29.18 -5.15
CA ALA A 49 1.32 28.08 -5.89
C ALA A 49 2.73 27.76 -5.42
N ALA A 50 3.54 28.78 -5.12
CA ALA A 50 4.89 28.60 -4.58
C ALA A 50 4.89 27.99 -3.17
N VAL A 51 3.93 28.38 -2.32
CA VAL A 51 3.74 27.80 -0.98
C VAL A 51 3.35 26.32 -1.09
N ALA A 52 2.34 25.98 -1.89
CA ALA A 52 1.91 24.61 -2.11
C ALA A 52 3.02 23.72 -2.69
N LEU A 53 3.92 24.31 -3.49
CA LEU A 53 5.10 23.65 -4.03
C LEU A 53 6.14 23.41 -2.92
N ALA A 54 6.41 24.42 -2.10
CA ALA A 54 7.38 24.32 -1.01
C ALA A 54 6.94 23.28 0.05
N GLU A 55 5.65 23.21 0.34
CA GLU A 55 5.06 22.21 1.24
C GLU A 55 5.27 20.78 0.76
N ARG A 56 5.38 20.56 -0.56
CA ARG A 56 5.59 19.23 -1.17
C ARG A 56 7.04 18.92 -1.53
N GLN A 57 7.99 19.82 -1.27
CA GLN A 57 9.41 19.58 -1.54
C GLN A 57 9.95 18.35 -0.78
N PHE A 58 9.37 17.99 0.37
CA PHE A 58 9.75 16.78 1.09
C PHE A 58 9.55 15.50 0.27
N LEU A 59 8.62 15.50 -0.69
CA LEU A 59 8.40 14.35 -1.58
C LEU A 59 9.57 14.12 -2.53
N ALA A 60 10.41 15.12 -2.80
CA ALA A 60 11.57 14.99 -3.68
C ALA A 60 12.66 14.07 -3.11
N VAL A 61 12.68 13.84 -1.78
CA VAL A 61 13.64 12.94 -1.13
C VAL A 61 13.18 11.47 -1.15
N VAL A 62 11.90 11.23 -1.47
CA VAL A 62 11.33 9.87 -1.52
C VAL A 62 11.94 9.11 -2.70
N LYS A 63 12.68 8.03 -2.40
CA LYS A 63 13.29 7.16 -3.41
C LYS A 63 13.12 5.71 -2.98
N HIS A 64 12.23 5.00 -3.65
CA HIS A 64 11.97 3.59 -3.39
C HIS A 64 11.56 2.90 -4.71
N PRO A 65 11.97 1.65 -4.99
CA PRO A 65 11.65 0.97 -6.24
C PRO A 65 10.14 0.85 -6.50
N ASN A 66 9.33 0.72 -5.45
CA ASN A 66 7.87 0.62 -5.56
C ASN A 66 7.14 1.96 -5.39
N ILE A 67 7.84 3.09 -5.51
CA ILE A 67 7.24 4.45 -5.51
C ILE A 67 7.71 5.16 -6.77
N VAL A 68 6.79 5.84 -7.45
CA VAL A 68 7.11 6.67 -8.61
C VAL A 68 8.11 7.76 -8.24
N GLY A 69 9.17 7.89 -9.03
CA GLY A 69 10.20 8.90 -8.81
C GLY A 69 9.73 10.30 -9.19
N ILE A 70 9.95 11.28 -8.31
CA ILE A 70 9.79 12.70 -8.64
C ILE A 70 11.12 13.22 -9.18
N TYR A 71 11.10 13.77 -10.38
CA TYR A 71 12.30 14.23 -11.05
C TYR A 71 12.55 15.71 -10.91
N ASN A 72 11.48 16.52 -10.96
CA ASN A 72 11.58 17.96 -10.93
C ASN A 72 10.26 18.62 -10.53
N PHE A 73 10.35 19.89 -10.18
CA PHE A 73 9.23 20.81 -10.06
C PHE A 73 9.49 21.98 -11.01
N VAL A 74 8.53 22.30 -11.84
CA VAL A 74 8.67 23.36 -12.83
C VAL A 74 7.46 24.27 -12.84
N ASN A 75 7.70 25.57 -13.04
CA ASN A 75 6.65 26.54 -13.28
C ASN A 75 6.56 26.83 -14.79
N HIS A 76 5.34 26.96 -15.28
CA HIS A 76 5.07 27.35 -16.63
C HIS A 76 3.90 28.34 -16.62
N GLU A 77 4.16 29.57 -17.05
CA GLU A 77 3.22 30.70 -16.93
C GLU A 77 2.80 30.90 -15.43
N THR A 78 1.52 30.67 -15.13
CA THR A 78 0.95 30.79 -13.76
C THR A 78 0.76 29.45 -13.08
N GLU A 79 1.12 28.34 -13.73
CA GLU A 79 0.87 26.98 -13.25
C GLU A 79 2.16 26.29 -12.80
N GLY A 80 2.07 25.53 -11.70
CA GLY A 80 3.13 24.65 -11.25
C GLY A 80 2.91 23.22 -11.72
N TYR A 81 3.99 22.50 -12.02
CA TYR A 81 3.94 21.10 -12.43
C TYR A 81 4.95 20.27 -11.65
N ILE A 82 4.50 19.09 -11.21
CA ILE A 82 5.39 18.03 -10.74
C ILE A 82 5.78 17.18 -11.93
N VAL A 83 7.08 17.04 -12.18
CA VAL A 83 7.63 16.14 -13.20
C VAL A 83 8.02 14.84 -12.55
N MET A 84 7.44 13.75 -12.99
CA MET A 84 7.61 12.44 -12.36
C MET A 84 7.84 11.33 -13.37
N GLU A 85 8.27 10.20 -12.88
CA GLU A 85 8.49 8.98 -13.66
C GLU A 85 7.22 8.60 -14.41
N TYR A 86 7.38 8.25 -15.69
CA TYR A 86 6.32 7.61 -16.46
C TYR A 86 6.40 6.10 -16.26
N VAL A 87 5.32 5.50 -15.82
CA VAL A 87 5.14 4.05 -15.67
C VAL A 87 4.18 3.60 -16.76
N GLY A 88 4.64 2.69 -17.61
CA GLY A 88 3.92 2.25 -18.82
C GLY A 88 2.99 1.06 -18.58
N GLY A 89 2.17 1.10 -17.53
CA GLY A 89 1.35 -0.04 -17.13
C GLY A 89 -0.14 0.28 -17.01
N LYS A 90 -0.85 -0.57 -16.24
CA LYS A 90 -2.26 -0.37 -15.86
C LYS A 90 -2.38 -0.26 -14.36
N THR A 91 -3.31 0.56 -13.89
CA THR A 91 -3.66 0.61 -12.48
C THR A 91 -4.33 -0.70 -12.03
N LEU A 92 -4.20 -1.05 -10.75
CA LEU A 92 -4.92 -2.21 -10.19
C LEU A 92 -6.44 -2.08 -10.34
N LYS A 93 -6.96 -0.85 -10.38
CA LYS A 93 -8.37 -0.59 -10.70
C LYS A 93 -8.73 -1.00 -12.12
N GLU A 94 -7.91 -0.63 -13.12
CA GLU A 94 -8.12 -0.99 -14.52
C GLU A 94 -8.03 -2.51 -14.70
N ILE A 95 -7.02 -3.14 -14.10
CA ILE A 95 -6.85 -4.60 -14.12
C ILE A 95 -8.08 -5.28 -13.51
N ARG A 96 -8.54 -4.81 -12.36
CA ARG A 96 -9.75 -5.33 -11.72
C ARG A 96 -11.01 -5.13 -12.56
N LYS A 97 -11.12 -4.00 -13.25
CA LYS A 97 -12.24 -3.74 -14.17
C LYS A 97 -12.24 -4.70 -15.37
N GLU A 98 -11.07 -5.08 -15.88
CA GLU A 98 -10.93 -5.97 -17.02
C GLU A 98 -11.06 -7.46 -16.63
N ARG A 99 -10.47 -7.86 -15.51
CA ARG A 99 -10.33 -9.26 -15.10
C ARG A 99 -11.31 -9.70 -14.00
N GLY A 100 -12.02 -8.76 -13.36
CA GLY A 100 -12.77 -9.01 -12.15
C GLY A 100 -11.85 -8.99 -10.91
N THR A 101 -12.22 -9.75 -9.86
CA THR A 101 -11.38 -9.96 -8.69
C THR A 101 -10.11 -10.72 -9.04
N LEU A 102 -9.01 -10.37 -8.37
CA LEU A 102 -7.72 -11.02 -8.59
C LEU A 102 -7.62 -12.36 -7.82
N PRO A 103 -6.82 -13.32 -8.32
CA PRO A 103 -6.41 -14.47 -7.52
C PRO A 103 -5.78 -14.02 -6.21
N VAL A 104 -6.11 -14.71 -5.11
CA VAL A 104 -5.70 -14.28 -3.76
C VAL A 104 -4.19 -14.18 -3.63
N ALA A 105 -3.45 -15.18 -4.12
CA ALA A 105 -1.99 -15.16 -4.08
C ALA A 105 -1.38 -13.99 -4.86
N GLU A 106 -1.96 -13.64 -6.03
CA GLU A 106 -1.52 -12.52 -6.85
C GLU A 106 -1.74 -11.18 -6.13
N ALA A 107 -2.94 -10.95 -5.59
CA ALA A 107 -3.26 -9.73 -4.85
C ALA A 107 -2.38 -9.56 -3.62
N ILE A 108 -2.15 -10.64 -2.85
CA ILE A 108 -1.25 -10.62 -1.69
C ILE A 108 0.17 -10.27 -2.11
N ALA A 109 0.68 -10.84 -3.20
CA ALA A 109 2.04 -10.57 -3.66
C ALA A 109 2.24 -9.08 -4.03
N TYR A 110 1.24 -8.45 -4.66
CA TYR A 110 1.29 -7.01 -4.96
C TYR A 110 1.28 -6.17 -3.68
N ILE A 111 0.36 -6.45 -2.77
CA ILE A 111 0.25 -5.71 -1.49
C ILE A 111 1.49 -5.89 -0.63
N HIS A 112 2.07 -7.09 -0.59
CA HIS A 112 3.31 -7.34 0.16
C HIS A 112 4.48 -6.47 -0.35
N ARG A 113 4.63 -6.29 -1.67
CA ARG A 113 5.65 -5.38 -2.23
C ARG A 113 5.38 -3.92 -1.86
N ILE A 114 4.11 -3.51 -1.88
CA ILE A 114 3.69 -2.16 -1.50
C ILE A 114 3.93 -1.88 -0.01
N LEU A 115 3.77 -2.86 0.87
CA LEU A 115 4.06 -2.69 2.29
C LEU A 115 5.52 -2.27 2.55
N GLY A 116 6.48 -2.73 1.72
CA GLY A 116 7.86 -2.23 1.77
C GLY A 116 7.98 -0.73 1.48
N ALA A 117 7.18 -0.22 0.54
CA ALA A 117 7.11 1.21 0.25
C ALA A 117 6.49 2.00 1.41
N PHE A 118 5.46 1.46 2.06
CA PHE A 118 4.86 2.08 3.26
C PHE A 118 5.81 2.09 4.44
N ALA A 119 6.51 0.98 4.72
CA ALA A 119 7.55 0.95 5.75
C ALA A 119 8.59 2.07 5.54
N TYR A 120 9.03 2.25 4.30
CA TYR A 120 9.97 3.32 3.96
C TYR A 120 9.38 4.73 4.16
N LEU A 121 8.12 4.97 3.76
CA LEU A 121 7.45 6.27 3.99
C LEU A 121 7.30 6.55 5.48
N HIS A 122 6.85 5.57 6.26
CA HIS A 122 6.67 5.69 7.71
C HIS A 122 8.00 5.99 8.43
N GLN A 123 9.11 5.37 8.00
CA GLN A 123 10.45 5.68 8.53
C GLN A 123 10.90 7.12 8.23
N LEU A 124 10.40 7.72 7.15
CA LEU A 124 10.60 9.14 6.84
C LEU A 124 9.65 10.09 7.61
N GLY A 125 8.79 9.55 8.48
CA GLY A 125 7.77 10.31 9.20
C GLY A 125 6.61 10.76 8.31
N LEU A 126 6.33 10.02 7.24
CA LEU A 126 5.25 10.31 6.28
C LEU A 126 4.15 9.26 6.37
N VAL A 127 2.90 9.70 6.19
CA VAL A 127 1.73 8.85 5.95
C VAL A 127 1.18 9.12 4.55
N TYR A 128 0.66 8.07 3.91
CA TYR A 128 0.22 8.12 2.51
C TYR A 128 -1.23 8.62 2.35
N CYS A 129 -2.10 8.25 3.28
CA CYS A 129 -3.50 8.65 3.48
C CYS A 129 -4.53 8.14 2.44
N ASP A 130 -4.23 8.08 1.16
CA ASP A 130 -5.20 7.76 0.09
C ASP A 130 -4.82 6.52 -0.72
N PHE A 131 -4.50 5.41 -0.02
CA PHE A 131 -4.14 4.17 -0.70
C PHE A 131 -5.39 3.44 -1.22
N LYS A 132 -5.38 3.17 -2.53
CA LYS A 132 -6.46 2.50 -3.25
C LYS A 132 -5.96 1.93 -4.59
N PRO A 133 -6.73 1.03 -5.25
CA PRO A 133 -6.31 0.44 -6.53
C PRO A 133 -6.03 1.44 -7.65
N ASP A 134 -6.59 2.66 -7.59
CA ASP A 134 -6.33 3.74 -8.55
C ASP A 134 -4.88 4.25 -8.48
N ASN A 135 -4.28 4.19 -7.30
CA ASN A 135 -2.98 4.78 -7.00
C ASN A 135 -1.82 3.76 -7.06
N VAL A 136 -2.10 2.56 -7.55
CA VAL A 136 -1.10 1.50 -7.77
C VAL A 136 -1.08 1.10 -9.23
N MET A 137 0.08 1.15 -9.86
CA MET A 137 0.28 0.73 -11.26
C MET A 137 1.15 -0.51 -11.32
N LEU A 138 0.80 -1.40 -12.24
CA LEU A 138 1.53 -2.63 -12.53
C LEU A 138 2.13 -2.51 -13.93
N GLU A 139 3.45 -2.64 -14.04
CA GLU A 139 4.21 -2.70 -15.29
C GLU A 139 5.02 -4.00 -15.32
N GLY A 140 4.57 -4.97 -16.13
CA GLY A 140 5.10 -6.33 -16.04
C GLY A 140 4.84 -6.92 -14.64
N ASP A 141 5.92 -7.29 -13.95
CA ASP A 141 5.86 -7.78 -12.56
C ASP A 141 6.10 -6.68 -11.51
N ASP A 142 6.44 -5.47 -11.94
CA ASP A 142 6.74 -4.36 -11.04
C ASP A 142 5.47 -3.63 -10.60
N VAL A 143 5.40 -3.34 -9.30
CA VAL A 143 4.28 -2.64 -8.66
C VAL A 143 4.78 -1.30 -8.14
N LYS A 144 4.11 -0.20 -8.51
CA LYS A 144 4.49 1.16 -8.07
C LYS A 144 3.31 1.96 -7.57
N LEU A 145 3.51 2.65 -6.45
CA LEU A 145 2.66 3.78 -6.02
C LEU A 145 2.89 4.95 -6.99
N ILE A 146 1.82 5.45 -7.60
CA ILE A 146 1.90 6.47 -8.64
C ILE A 146 1.42 7.87 -8.22
N ASP A 147 0.77 7.97 -7.08
CA ASP A 147 0.26 9.25 -6.57
C ASP A 147 0.60 9.48 -5.11
N LEU A 148 1.51 10.41 -4.86
CA LEU A 148 1.86 10.89 -3.52
C LEU A 148 1.11 12.17 -3.12
N GLY A 149 0.04 12.53 -3.85
CA GLY A 149 -0.67 13.78 -3.63
C GLY A 149 -1.38 13.89 -2.27
N GLY A 150 -1.71 12.76 -1.66
CA GLY A 150 -2.28 12.68 -0.31
C GLY A 150 -1.25 12.52 0.81
N ALA A 151 0.03 12.30 0.46
CA ALA A 151 1.06 12.05 1.46
C ALA A 151 1.35 13.32 2.28
N ARG A 152 1.51 13.15 3.60
CA ARG A 152 1.79 14.24 4.55
C ARG A 152 2.71 13.76 5.67
N LYS A 153 3.27 14.72 6.41
CA LYS A 153 4.00 14.41 7.64
C LYS A 153 3.03 13.96 8.74
N ILE A 154 3.47 13.01 9.56
CA ILE A 154 2.67 12.47 10.68
C ILE A 154 2.33 13.59 11.69
N ASP A 155 3.29 14.49 11.98
CA ASP A 155 3.15 15.55 12.99
C ASP A 155 2.69 16.89 12.41
N ASP A 156 2.02 16.89 11.26
CA ASP A 156 1.49 18.10 10.65
C ASP A 156 0.02 18.31 11.01
N PRO A 157 -0.32 19.17 12.00
CA PRO A 157 -1.70 19.37 12.44
C PRO A 157 -2.54 20.16 11.42
N ASP A 158 -1.89 20.95 10.56
CA ASP A 158 -2.56 21.87 9.63
C ASP A 158 -2.70 21.28 8.22
N GLY A 159 -2.15 20.08 7.98
CA GLY A 159 -2.19 19.44 6.69
C GLY A 159 -3.61 19.01 6.29
N ASP A 160 -3.92 19.15 5.00
CA ASP A 160 -5.19 18.71 4.43
C ASP A 160 -5.48 17.24 4.75
N ILE A 161 -6.75 16.94 5.00
CA ILE A 161 -7.22 15.58 5.23
C ILE A 161 -7.61 14.96 3.89
N TYR A 162 -6.88 13.93 3.50
CA TYR A 162 -7.16 13.15 2.30
C TYR A 162 -7.75 11.80 2.67
N GLY A 163 -8.61 11.29 1.83
CA GLY A 163 -9.15 9.95 1.97
C GLY A 163 -10.30 9.70 1.01
N THR A 164 -10.46 8.45 0.61
CA THR A 164 -11.53 8.00 -0.26
C THR A 164 -12.51 7.17 0.53
N ILE A 165 -13.81 7.49 0.45
CA ILE A 165 -14.89 6.77 1.14
C ILE A 165 -14.79 5.26 0.86
N GLY A 166 -14.87 4.46 1.92
CA GLY A 166 -14.70 3.02 1.90
C GLY A 166 -13.25 2.55 2.04
N TYR A 167 -12.25 3.39 1.75
CA TYR A 167 -10.84 3.08 1.97
C TYR A 167 -10.29 3.77 3.22
N ALA A 168 -10.68 5.01 3.48
CA ALA A 168 -10.20 5.78 4.62
C ALA A 168 -10.59 5.15 5.96
N ALA A 169 -9.69 5.21 6.93
CA ALA A 169 -9.93 4.76 8.29
C ALA A 169 -10.96 5.67 9.00
N PRO A 170 -11.72 5.15 9.98
CA PRO A 170 -12.72 5.94 10.70
C PRO A 170 -12.17 7.21 11.35
N GLU A 171 -10.94 7.16 11.84
CA GLU A 171 -10.24 8.26 12.52
C GLU A 171 -9.48 9.21 11.58
N ALA A 172 -9.41 8.92 10.28
CA ALA A 172 -8.60 9.69 9.32
C ALA A 172 -8.92 11.19 9.33
N GLY A 173 -10.17 11.57 9.63
CA GLY A 173 -10.60 12.95 9.78
C GLY A 173 -10.06 13.69 11.01
N SER A 174 -9.48 12.97 11.97
CA SER A 174 -8.90 13.54 13.20
C SER A 174 -7.37 13.64 13.16
N GLY A 175 -6.77 13.24 12.06
CA GLY A 175 -5.33 13.19 11.83
C GLY A 175 -4.88 11.76 11.46
N PRO A 176 -4.39 11.57 10.24
CA PRO A 176 -3.96 10.24 9.79
C PRO A 176 -2.70 9.78 10.51
N THR A 177 -2.64 8.48 10.76
CA THR A 177 -1.56 7.79 11.45
C THR A 177 -1.02 6.64 10.61
N ILE A 178 0.05 5.98 11.07
CA ILE A 178 0.52 4.72 10.48
C ILE A 178 -0.62 3.70 10.45
N ALA A 179 -1.36 3.54 11.56
CA ALA A 179 -2.47 2.59 11.64
C ALA A 179 -3.63 2.91 10.69
N SER A 180 -3.86 4.19 10.35
CA SER A 180 -4.83 4.55 9.31
C SER A 180 -4.36 4.20 7.90
N ASP A 181 -3.07 4.32 7.59
CA ASP A 181 -2.51 3.81 6.33
C ASP A 181 -2.69 2.28 6.20
N LEU A 182 -2.38 1.54 7.28
CA LEU A 182 -2.51 0.07 7.29
C LEU A 182 -3.96 -0.38 7.13
N PHE A 183 -4.93 0.42 7.62
CA PHE A 183 -6.35 0.21 7.35
C PHE A 183 -6.63 0.33 5.85
N THR A 184 -6.15 1.37 5.17
CA THR A 184 -6.38 1.55 3.73
C THR A 184 -5.79 0.40 2.91
N ILE A 185 -4.65 -0.17 3.35
CA ILE A 185 -4.03 -1.33 2.73
C ILE A 185 -4.91 -2.57 2.88
N GLY A 186 -5.44 -2.83 4.07
CA GLY A 186 -6.40 -3.90 4.34
C GLY A 186 -7.65 -3.78 3.47
N ARG A 187 -8.23 -2.58 3.40
CA ARG A 187 -9.40 -2.29 2.54
C ARG A 187 -9.11 -2.53 1.06
N THR A 188 -7.94 -2.08 0.60
CA THR A 188 -7.50 -2.28 -0.79
C THR A 188 -7.34 -3.77 -1.10
N LEU A 189 -6.67 -4.54 -0.24
CA LEU A 189 -6.53 -5.98 -0.42
C LEU A 189 -7.91 -6.67 -0.48
N ALA A 190 -8.83 -6.30 0.41
CA ALA A 190 -10.18 -6.88 0.45
C ALA A 190 -10.91 -6.68 -0.89
N VAL A 191 -10.90 -5.47 -1.46
CA VAL A 191 -11.57 -5.23 -2.76
C VAL A 191 -10.83 -5.84 -3.95
N LEU A 192 -9.53 -6.07 -3.86
CA LEU A 192 -8.81 -6.76 -4.93
C LEU A 192 -9.23 -8.23 -5.04
N VAL A 193 -9.48 -8.90 -3.93
CA VAL A 193 -9.80 -10.34 -3.89
C VAL A 193 -11.29 -10.63 -3.88
N SER A 194 -12.12 -9.70 -3.43
CA SER A 194 -13.57 -9.90 -3.33
C SER A 194 -14.37 -8.73 -3.90
N SER A 195 -15.60 -9.04 -4.33
CA SER A 195 -16.60 -8.04 -4.71
C SER A 195 -17.49 -7.77 -3.50
N ILE A 196 -17.30 -6.62 -2.84
CA ILE A 196 -18.01 -6.24 -1.62
C ILE A 196 -19.16 -5.29 -1.98
N PRO A 197 -20.42 -5.79 -2.05
CA PRO A 197 -21.57 -4.89 -2.22
C PRO A 197 -21.67 -3.91 -1.07
N GLY A 198 -22.04 -2.67 -1.34
CA GLY A 198 -22.14 -1.65 -0.30
C GLY A 198 -20.80 -1.21 0.32
N PHE A 199 -19.67 -1.43 -0.37
CA PHE A 199 -18.32 -1.13 0.12
C PHE A 199 -18.14 0.30 0.68
N SER A 200 -18.79 1.29 0.04
CA SER A 200 -18.75 2.70 0.46
C SER A 200 -20.02 3.13 1.22
N ARG A 201 -20.78 2.21 1.75
CA ARG A 201 -22.03 2.42 2.49
C ARG A 201 -22.09 1.53 3.73
N GLU A 202 -22.79 0.36 3.63
CA GLU A 202 -22.99 -0.57 4.76
C GLU A 202 -21.65 -1.13 5.27
N HIS A 203 -20.68 -1.26 4.36
CA HIS A 203 -19.34 -1.76 4.65
C HIS A 203 -18.25 -0.68 4.57
N GLU A 204 -18.60 0.59 4.81
CA GLU A 204 -17.63 1.69 4.75
C GLU A 204 -16.41 1.44 5.66
N TYR A 205 -16.63 0.91 6.87
CA TYR A 205 -15.57 0.61 7.83
C TYR A 205 -15.50 -0.86 8.24
N THR A 206 -16.31 -1.72 7.63
CA THR A 206 -16.42 -3.14 7.98
C THR A 206 -16.19 -4.03 6.77
N LEU A 207 -16.10 -5.34 6.99
CA LEU A 207 -16.08 -6.36 5.96
C LEU A 207 -17.37 -7.21 6.07
N PRO A 208 -17.84 -7.82 4.96
CA PRO A 208 -18.85 -8.86 5.02
C PRO A 208 -18.42 -10.00 5.93
N SER A 209 -19.39 -10.73 6.51
CA SER A 209 -19.05 -11.92 7.27
C SER A 209 -18.47 -13.01 6.34
N ALA A 210 -17.70 -13.94 6.90
CA ALA A 210 -17.19 -15.08 6.12
C ALA A 210 -18.31 -15.96 5.54
N ALA A 211 -19.51 -15.94 6.14
CA ALA A 211 -20.67 -16.68 5.62
C ALA A 211 -21.26 -16.03 4.36
N ASP A 212 -21.10 -14.71 4.20
CA ASP A 212 -21.68 -13.94 3.12
C ASP A 212 -20.72 -13.78 1.92
N ASP A 213 -19.45 -14.13 2.09
CA ASP A 213 -18.41 -13.99 1.07
C ASP A 213 -17.65 -15.30 0.82
N PRO A 214 -17.71 -15.86 -0.41
CA PRO A 214 -17.07 -17.13 -0.74
C PRO A 214 -15.54 -17.10 -0.57
N ILE A 215 -14.88 -16.00 -0.81
CA ILE A 215 -13.43 -15.89 -0.64
C ILE A 215 -13.08 -15.92 0.84
N PHE A 216 -13.79 -15.16 1.66
CA PHE A 216 -13.55 -15.09 3.10
C PHE A 216 -13.88 -16.41 3.81
N SER A 217 -14.90 -17.14 3.34
CA SER A 217 -15.22 -18.46 3.87
C SER A 217 -14.16 -19.52 3.56
N HIS A 218 -13.48 -19.43 2.40
CA HIS A 218 -12.46 -20.39 1.99
C HIS A 218 -11.04 -20.02 2.44
N GLN A 219 -10.78 -18.75 2.65
CA GLN A 219 -9.46 -18.20 2.98
C GLN A 219 -9.47 -17.63 4.40
N GLU A 220 -9.63 -18.50 5.40
CA GLU A 220 -9.80 -18.10 6.80
C GLU A 220 -8.65 -17.22 7.29
N SER A 221 -7.39 -17.59 7.02
CA SER A 221 -6.22 -16.82 7.45
C SER A 221 -6.20 -15.43 6.83
N LEU A 222 -6.54 -15.31 5.55
CA LEU A 222 -6.70 -14.01 4.89
C LEU A 222 -7.81 -13.19 5.55
N TYR A 223 -8.95 -13.81 5.81
CA TYR A 223 -10.08 -13.11 6.44
C TYR A 223 -9.73 -12.59 7.83
N ARG A 224 -9.07 -13.40 8.67
CA ARG A 224 -8.58 -12.97 9.99
C ARG A 224 -7.55 -11.83 9.88
N PHE A 225 -6.63 -11.93 8.93
CA PHE A 225 -5.68 -10.86 8.61
C PHE A 225 -6.41 -9.55 8.26
N LEU A 226 -7.40 -9.62 7.37
CA LEU A 226 -8.18 -8.47 6.95
C LEU A 226 -9.00 -7.87 8.10
N LEU A 227 -9.60 -8.69 8.97
CA LEU A 227 -10.30 -8.24 10.17
C LEU A 227 -9.38 -7.46 11.10
N LYS A 228 -8.15 -7.95 11.34
CA LYS A 228 -7.15 -7.20 12.12
C LYS A 228 -6.76 -5.91 11.42
N ALA A 229 -6.42 -5.95 10.13
CA ALA A 229 -6.00 -4.78 9.37
C ALA A 229 -7.08 -3.68 9.33
N THR A 230 -8.37 -4.07 9.32
CA THR A 230 -9.51 -3.15 9.20
C THR A 230 -10.33 -3.04 10.49
N ALA A 231 -9.75 -3.33 11.65
CA ALA A 231 -10.40 -3.12 12.93
C ALA A 231 -10.78 -1.65 13.11
N THR A 232 -11.96 -1.39 13.68
CA THR A 232 -12.47 -0.02 13.86
C THR A 232 -11.58 0.79 14.80
N ASN A 233 -11.13 0.18 15.91
CA ASN A 233 -10.16 0.79 16.81
C ASN A 233 -8.74 0.64 16.23
N ALA A 234 -8.00 1.74 16.10
CA ALA A 234 -6.65 1.76 15.56
C ALA A 234 -5.65 0.91 16.36
N ASP A 235 -5.80 0.83 17.69
CA ASP A 235 -4.92 0.06 18.57
C ASP A 235 -5.05 -1.47 18.36
N ASP A 236 -6.17 -1.93 17.81
CA ASP A 236 -6.41 -3.35 17.50
C ASP A 236 -5.83 -3.78 16.14
N ARG A 237 -5.30 -2.82 15.35
CA ARG A 237 -4.70 -3.08 14.03
C ARG A 237 -3.24 -3.48 14.14
N PHE A 238 -2.63 -3.74 12.98
CA PHE A 238 -1.18 -3.73 12.84
C PHE A 238 -0.65 -2.34 13.16
N GLN A 239 0.48 -2.26 13.84
CA GLN A 239 1.07 -0.99 14.27
C GLN A 239 2.21 -0.54 13.36
N THR A 240 2.81 -1.46 12.58
CA THR A 240 3.83 -1.14 11.59
C THR A 240 3.58 -1.87 10.27
N ALA A 241 4.10 -1.30 9.19
CA ALA A 241 4.02 -1.92 7.86
C ALA A 241 4.85 -3.20 7.80
N GLU A 242 5.94 -3.29 8.55
CA GLU A 242 6.79 -4.47 8.66
C GLU A 242 6.05 -5.62 9.35
N GLU A 243 5.36 -5.37 10.49
CA GLU A 243 4.52 -6.37 11.15
C GLU A 243 3.45 -6.89 10.19
N MET A 244 2.75 -5.98 9.51
CA MET A 244 1.71 -6.34 8.55
C MET A 244 2.26 -7.16 7.38
N ALA A 245 3.44 -6.79 6.84
CA ALA A 245 4.07 -7.49 5.72
C ALA A 245 4.47 -8.93 6.11
N GLU A 246 5.00 -9.11 7.30
CA GLU A 246 5.41 -10.42 7.79
C GLU A 246 4.21 -11.36 7.96
N GLN A 247 3.13 -10.88 8.59
CA GLN A 247 1.91 -11.66 8.74
C GLN A 247 1.28 -11.98 7.38
N LEU A 248 1.26 -11.03 6.45
CA LEU A 248 0.75 -11.23 5.10
C LEU A 248 1.56 -12.27 4.32
N LEU A 249 2.87 -12.31 4.52
CA LEU A 249 3.73 -13.34 3.91
C LEU A 249 3.40 -14.74 4.44
N GLY A 250 3.03 -14.87 5.71
CA GLY A 250 2.50 -16.10 6.29
C GLY A 250 1.22 -16.57 5.60
N VAL A 251 0.27 -15.66 5.41
CA VAL A 251 -0.97 -15.92 4.67
C VAL A 251 -0.69 -16.34 3.23
N LEU A 252 0.24 -15.65 2.53
CA LEU A 252 0.63 -16.00 1.16
C LEU A 252 1.17 -17.44 1.06
N ARG A 253 2.02 -17.84 2.01
CA ARG A 253 2.57 -19.21 2.04
C ARG A 253 1.47 -20.24 2.19
N GLU A 254 0.49 -20.00 3.05
CA GLU A 254 -0.66 -20.89 3.23
C GLU A 254 -1.50 -20.99 1.96
N VAL A 255 -1.85 -19.85 1.35
CA VAL A 255 -2.63 -19.82 0.10
C VAL A 255 -1.91 -20.59 -1.01
N VAL A 256 -0.62 -20.30 -1.24
CA VAL A 256 0.17 -21.00 -2.27
C VAL A 256 0.34 -22.49 -1.94
N ALA A 257 0.51 -22.86 -0.67
CA ALA A 257 0.60 -24.28 -0.28
C ALA A 257 -0.71 -25.03 -0.56
N ARG A 258 -1.85 -24.40 -0.32
CA ARG A 258 -3.17 -24.98 -0.65
C ARG A 258 -3.38 -25.13 -2.17
N GLU A 259 -3.04 -24.09 -2.95
CA GLU A 259 -3.18 -24.10 -4.41
C GLU A 259 -2.26 -25.12 -5.07
N THR A 260 -1.00 -25.18 -4.65
CA THR A 260 0.02 -26.07 -5.23
C THR A 260 0.06 -27.46 -4.60
N ARG A 261 -0.65 -27.68 -3.49
CA ARG A 261 -0.59 -28.89 -2.65
C ARG A 261 0.84 -29.24 -2.21
N THR A 262 1.69 -28.23 -2.08
CA THR A 262 3.10 -28.39 -1.68
C THR A 262 3.34 -27.52 -0.44
N PRO A 263 3.78 -28.09 0.69
CA PRO A 263 4.09 -27.32 1.90
C PRO A 263 5.10 -26.21 1.62
N ARG A 264 4.89 -25.05 2.24
CA ARG A 264 5.77 -23.86 2.16
C ARG A 264 6.20 -23.45 3.57
N PRO A 265 7.01 -24.30 4.27
CA PRO A 265 7.43 -24.00 5.63
C PRO A 265 8.31 -22.75 5.68
N ALA A 266 8.25 -22.05 6.81
CA ALA A 266 9.14 -20.95 7.13
C ALA A 266 9.43 -20.96 8.62
N THR A 267 10.57 -20.38 8.99
CA THR A 267 10.87 -20.11 10.39
C THR A 267 9.90 -19.10 10.94
N SER A 268 9.33 -19.37 12.11
CA SER A 268 8.49 -18.39 12.80
C SER A 268 9.37 -17.26 13.35
N MET A 269 8.86 -16.02 13.27
CA MET A 269 9.47 -14.87 13.94
C MET A 269 8.91 -14.69 15.35
N LEU A 270 7.75 -15.31 15.65
CA LEU A 270 7.07 -15.20 16.94
C LEU A 270 7.43 -16.33 17.90
N PHE A 271 7.83 -17.50 17.36
CA PHE A 271 8.10 -18.69 18.13
C PHE A 271 9.50 -19.20 17.83
N ASP A 272 10.19 -19.70 18.87
CA ASP A 272 11.43 -20.45 18.74
C ASP A 272 11.22 -21.69 17.86
N GLY A 273 12.33 -22.22 17.31
CA GLY A 273 12.28 -23.43 16.49
C GLY A 273 11.73 -24.63 17.28
N ASP A 274 11.06 -25.55 16.55
CA ASP A 274 10.57 -26.80 17.12
C ASP A 274 11.66 -27.48 17.96
N ARG A 275 11.44 -27.60 19.24
CA ARG A 275 12.25 -28.45 20.13
C ARG A 275 11.86 -29.92 19.90
N LEU A 276 12.13 -30.42 18.70
CA LEU A 276 12.18 -31.85 18.52
C LEU A 276 13.29 -32.35 19.42
N ALA A 277 12.93 -32.95 20.53
CA ALA A 277 13.85 -33.70 21.33
C ALA A 277 14.44 -34.83 20.43
N VAL A 278 15.56 -34.57 19.80
CA VAL A 278 16.38 -35.62 19.21
C VAL A 278 16.89 -36.40 20.39
N THR A 279 16.14 -37.40 20.80
CA THR A 279 16.69 -38.45 21.65
C THR A 279 17.80 -39.09 20.84
N ALA A 280 19.02 -38.85 21.28
CA ALA A 280 20.22 -39.51 20.74
C ALA A 280 20.18 -41.03 21.03
N GLY A 281 19.34 -41.74 20.27
CA GLY A 281 19.16 -43.17 20.40
C GLY A 281 17.93 -43.57 19.58
N GLY A 282 18.15 -44.11 18.41
CA GLY A 282 17.23 -44.42 17.29
C GLY A 282 15.95 -45.19 17.57
N ASP A 283 15.22 -44.87 18.61
CA ASP A 283 13.94 -45.47 18.93
C ASP A 283 12.82 -44.49 18.55
N PHE A 284 12.13 -44.78 17.45
CA PHE A 284 10.97 -44.00 16.95
C PHE A 284 9.68 -44.34 17.74
N SER A 285 9.74 -44.29 19.05
CA SER A 285 8.51 -44.34 19.84
C SER A 285 7.76 -43.03 19.69
N PRO A 286 6.42 -43.03 19.42
CA PRO A 286 5.66 -41.79 19.33
C PRO A 286 5.77 -41.03 20.63
N ILE A 287 6.38 -39.82 20.55
CA ILE A 287 6.53 -38.89 21.68
C ILE A 287 5.13 -38.49 22.12
N LYS A 288 4.79 -38.75 23.40
CA LYS A 288 3.51 -38.28 23.94
C LYS A 288 3.51 -36.74 23.89
N PRO A 289 2.44 -36.12 23.33
CA PRO A 289 2.33 -34.67 23.29
C PRO A 289 2.46 -34.10 24.71
N SER A 290 3.37 -33.20 24.92
CA SER A 290 3.55 -32.48 26.18
C SER A 290 3.66 -30.99 25.88
N TYR A 291 3.10 -30.16 26.76
CA TYR A 291 3.24 -28.70 26.66
C TYR A 291 4.71 -28.24 26.65
N LEU A 292 5.64 -29.06 27.21
CA LEU A 292 7.08 -28.81 27.19
C LEU A 292 7.70 -28.90 25.78
N HIS A 293 6.97 -29.46 24.81
CA HIS A 293 7.40 -29.55 23.41
C HIS A 293 6.84 -28.42 22.55
N LEU A 294 5.99 -27.56 23.12
CA LEU A 294 5.48 -26.38 22.40
C LEU A 294 6.64 -25.38 22.17
N PRO A 295 6.70 -24.74 21.01
CA PRO A 295 7.61 -23.64 20.77
C PRO A 295 7.44 -22.54 21.81
N HIS A 296 8.53 -21.95 22.25
CA HIS A 296 8.46 -20.79 23.12
C HIS A 296 8.27 -19.51 22.31
N LEU A 297 7.49 -18.56 22.84
CA LEU A 297 7.37 -17.23 22.28
C LEU A 297 8.76 -16.55 22.31
N LEU A 298 9.18 -15.99 21.19
CA LEU A 298 10.36 -15.14 21.13
C LEU A 298 10.00 -13.78 21.72
N ILE A 299 10.37 -13.57 22.98
CA ILE A 299 10.11 -12.31 23.69
C ILE A 299 11.28 -11.37 23.41
N ASP A 300 11.00 -10.18 22.89
CA ASP A 300 12.00 -9.11 22.87
C ASP A 300 12.29 -8.69 24.32
N THR A 301 13.51 -8.93 24.78
CA THR A 301 13.95 -8.58 26.15
C THR A 301 14.00 -7.08 26.40
N LYS A 302 13.75 -6.26 25.37
CA LYS A 302 13.64 -4.79 25.45
C LYS A 302 12.19 -4.31 25.43
N ASP A 303 11.22 -5.21 25.25
CA ASP A 303 9.80 -4.88 25.34
C ASP A 303 9.47 -4.57 26.81
N PRO A 304 8.96 -3.36 27.13
CA PRO A 304 8.65 -2.97 28.52
C PRO A 304 7.33 -3.54 29.05
N GLY A 305 6.58 -4.32 28.26
CA GLY A 305 5.26 -4.90 28.58
C GLY A 305 5.26 -6.25 29.27
#